data_eedc7df77661e67b99c13732ed98f23e
#
_entry.id   eedc7df77661e67b99c13732ed98f23e
#
_cell.length_a   1.000
_cell.length_b   1.000
_cell.length_c   1.000
_cell.angle_alpha   90.00
_cell.angle_beta   90.00
_cell.angle_gamma   90.00
#
_symmetry.space_group_name_H-M   'P 1'
#
loop_
_entity.id
_entity.type
_entity.pdbx_description
1 polymer ?
#
loop_
_entity_poly.entity_id
_entity_poly.type
_entity_poly.pdbx_seq_one_letter_code
_entity_poly.pdbx_strand_id
1 'polypeptide(L)'
;MEQVIFASLAASPTSFRKIRMLLDSLKDFGGELFRAPLVVPHPDSLDVTVENARLLKSPDVHMIPFRISSEEMDFPLSVVAIGAAAAEKAVAGKAENLVWLLEDTLVLKSPSAFVLPASTQYAYRPVHHTKIGSLWKDPPDGFWTAIYRHCKVEPDHLFPMDTCVRDNTIRPYFNAGCQATRPQNGLFSRWCELFRSLYRHPDFKPFFANPLYRVFMHQAVLAGVVLSSFSPA
;
A
#
# COMPACT_ATOMS: atom_id res chain seq x y z
N MET A 1 -12.88 -6.01 -18.97
CA MET A 1 -12.16 -5.31 -17.88
C MET A 1 -12.70 -5.87 -16.58
N GLU A 2 -11.81 -6.32 -15.70
CA GLU A 2 -12.21 -6.87 -14.40
C GLU A 2 -12.73 -5.76 -13.48
N GLN A 3 -13.74 -6.05 -12.69
CA GLN A 3 -14.25 -5.10 -11.70
C GLN A 3 -13.25 -4.86 -10.58
N VAL A 4 -12.61 -5.93 -10.08
CA VAL A 4 -11.57 -5.90 -9.05
C VAL A 4 -10.45 -6.85 -9.42
N ILE A 5 -9.20 -6.39 -9.28
CA ILE A 5 -8.03 -7.26 -9.21
C ILE A 5 -7.38 -7.04 -7.84
N PHE A 6 -7.15 -8.12 -7.11
CA PHE A 6 -6.37 -8.08 -5.87
C PHE A 6 -4.87 -8.10 -6.18
N ALA A 7 -4.08 -7.53 -5.29
CA ALA A 7 -2.62 -7.64 -5.33
C ALA A 7 -2.07 -7.90 -3.93
N SER A 8 -1.07 -8.78 -3.83
CA SER A 8 -0.38 -9.06 -2.58
C SER A 8 1.10 -9.36 -2.84
N LEU A 9 1.96 -8.78 -2.02
CA LEU A 9 3.42 -8.80 -2.21
C LEU A 9 4.04 -10.11 -1.71
N ALA A 10 4.82 -10.80 -2.55
CA ALA A 10 5.71 -11.86 -2.11
C ALA A 10 7.13 -11.30 -1.94
N ALA A 11 7.47 -10.86 -0.73
CA ALA A 11 8.79 -10.29 -0.42
C ALA A 11 9.81 -11.34 0.06
N SER A 12 9.36 -12.53 0.44
CA SER A 12 10.17 -13.61 0.98
C SER A 12 9.59 -14.99 0.65
N PRO A 13 10.35 -16.08 0.80
CA PRO A 13 9.82 -17.44 0.61
C PRO A 13 8.61 -17.76 1.50
N THR A 14 8.52 -17.17 2.69
CA THR A 14 7.38 -17.38 3.60
C THR A 14 6.10 -16.66 3.14
N SER A 15 6.23 -15.61 2.33
CA SER A 15 5.09 -14.86 1.79
C SER A 15 4.15 -15.74 0.96
N PHE A 16 4.69 -16.74 0.26
CA PHE A 16 3.88 -17.63 -0.60
C PHE A 16 2.81 -18.41 0.17
N ARG A 17 3.15 -18.90 1.37
CA ARG A 17 2.19 -19.60 2.23
C ARG A 17 1.10 -18.65 2.76
N LYS A 18 1.48 -17.45 3.15
CA LYS A 18 0.54 -16.42 3.61
C LYS A 18 -0.41 -15.98 2.48
N ILE A 19 0.13 -15.73 1.29
CA ILE A 19 -0.66 -15.38 0.10
C ILE A 19 -1.59 -16.55 -0.28
N ARG A 20 -1.16 -17.79 -0.10
CA ARG A 20 -2.05 -18.95 -0.29
C ARG A 20 -3.21 -18.91 0.70
N MET A 21 -2.99 -18.59 1.97
CA MET A 21 -4.07 -18.43 2.96
C MET A 21 -5.01 -17.28 2.60
N LEU A 22 -4.49 -16.14 2.12
CA LEU A 22 -5.30 -15.04 1.59
C LEU A 22 -6.17 -15.53 0.42
N LEU A 23 -5.58 -16.25 -0.54
CA LEU A 23 -6.30 -16.79 -1.70
C LEU A 23 -7.40 -17.75 -1.30
N ASP A 24 -7.14 -18.65 -0.35
CA ASP A 24 -8.14 -19.61 0.16
C ASP A 24 -9.26 -18.85 0.90
N SER A 25 -8.92 -17.84 1.71
CA SER A 25 -9.93 -17.02 2.37
C SER A 25 -10.79 -16.20 1.38
N LEU A 26 -10.22 -15.74 0.27
CA LEU A 26 -10.99 -15.12 -0.82
C LEU A 26 -11.95 -16.11 -1.47
N LYS A 27 -11.54 -17.35 -1.68
CA LYS A 27 -12.41 -18.40 -2.22
C LYS A 27 -13.56 -18.73 -1.29
N ASP A 28 -13.30 -18.80 0.01
CA ASP A 28 -14.29 -19.20 1.00
C ASP A 28 -15.26 -18.07 1.38
N PHE A 29 -14.75 -16.83 1.45
CA PHE A 29 -15.49 -15.68 1.98
C PHE A 29 -15.60 -14.51 1.00
N GLY A 30 -15.05 -14.61 -0.21
CA GLY A 30 -15.01 -13.53 -1.19
C GLY A 30 -16.35 -13.10 -1.78
N GLY A 31 -17.44 -13.85 -1.55
CA GLY A 31 -18.74 -13.55 -2.13
C GLY A 31 -18.66 -13.49 -3.65
N GLU A 32 -19.12 -12.43 -4.28
CA GLU A 32 -19.05 -12.23 -5.73
C GLU A 32 -17.61 -12.09 -6.26
N LEU A 33 -16.67 -11.72 -5.38
CA LEU A 33 -15.26 -11.55 -5.72
C LEU A 33 -14.41 -12.82 -5.52
N PHE A 34 -15.02 -13.99 -5.27
CA PHE A 34 -14.30 -15.23 -4.97
C PHE A 34 -13.37 -15.72 -6.11
N ARG A 35 -13.59 -15.27 -7.35
CA ARG A 35 -12.76 -15.55 -8.53
C ARG A 35 -12.01 -14.33 -9.04
N ALA A 36 -12.03 -13.21 -8.30
CA ALA A 36 -11.28 -12.04 -8.72
C ALA A 36 -9.79 -12.37 -8.84
N PRO A 37 -9.12 -11.95 -9.93
CA PRO A 37 -7.72 -12.26 -10.13
C PRO A 37 -6.84 -11.70 -9.01
N LEU A 38 -5.74 -12.41 -8.70
CA LEU A 38 -4.71 -12.00 -7.76
C LEU A 38 -3.38 -11.81 -8.49
N VAL A 39 -2.84 -10.61 -8.44
CA VAL A 39 -1.50 -10.28 -8.92
C VAL A 39 -0.53 -10.38 -7.75
N VAL A 40 0.60 -11.08 -7.94
CA VAL A 40 1.61 -11.29 -6.91
C VAL A 40 2.95 -10.68 -7.37
N PRO A 41 3.19 -9.39 -7.12
CA PRO A 41 4.50 -8.80 -7.35
C PRO A 41 5.54 -9.43 -6.41
N HIS A 42 6.74 -9.66 -6.95
CA HIS A 42 7.88 -10.16 -6.18
C HIS A 42 9.20 -9.56 -6.71
N PRO A 43 10.22 -9.34 -5.86
CA PRO A 43 11.56 -8.99 -6.33
C PRO A 43 12.06 -10.02 -7.34
N ASP A 44 12.70 -9.59 -8.42
CA ASP A 44 13.31 -10.46 -9.41
C ASP A 44 14.50 -11.26 -8.85
N SER A 45 15.09 -10.75 -7.77
CA SER A 45 16.14 -11.44 -6.99
C SER A 45 15.60 -12.52 -6.04
N LEU A 46 14.28 -12.60 -5.82
CA LEU A 46 13.67 -13.63 -4.97
C LEU A 46 13.68 -14.98 -5.71
N ASP A 47 14.36 -15.97 -5.14
CA ASP A 47 14.30 -17.34 -5.66
C ASP A 47 12.91 -17.94 -5.46
N VAL A 48 12.18 -18.05 -6.56
CA VAL A 48 10.83 -18.65 -6.59
C VAL A 48 11.00 -20.14 -6.85
N THR A 49 11.13 -20.91 -5.79
CA THR A 49 11.23 -22.38 -5.90
C THR A 49 10.00 -23.01 -6.56
N VAL A 50 10.15 -24.20 -7.13
CA VAL A 50 9.04 -24.97 -7.71
C VAL A 50 7.92 -25.21 -6.69
N GLU A 51 8.28 -25.43 -5.43
CA GLU A 51 7.31 -25.61 -4.34
C GLU A 51 6.51 -24.34 -4.12
N ASN A 52 7.17 -23.19 -4.01
CA ASN A 52 6.53 -21.89 -3.82
C ASN A 52 5.60 -21.53 -4.99
N ALA A 53 6.05 -21.76 -6.22
CA ALA A 53 5.22 -21.55 -7.41
C ALA A 53 3.97 -22.45 -7.41
N ARG A 54 4.09 -23.70 -6.93
CA ARG A 54 2.95 -24.64 -6.81
C ARG A 54 1.90 -24.17 -5.81
N LEU A 55 2.30 -23.52 -4.70
CA LEU A 55 1.36 -22.99 -3.71
C LEU A 55 0.38 -21.97 -4.33
N LEU A 56 0.85 -21.18 -5.28
CA LEU A 56 0.06 -20.14 -5.94
C LEU A 56 -0.44 -20.54 -7.32
N LYS A 57 -0.30 -21.82 -7.73
CA LYS A 57 -0.76 -22.28 -9.05
C LYS A 57 -2.30 -22.23 -9.12
N SER A 58 -2.80 -21.24 -9.83
CA SER A 58 -4.22 -21.02 -10.14
C SER A 58 -4.31 -20.20 -11.42
N PRO A 59 -5.34 -20.42 -12.28
CA PRO A 59 -5.53 -19.60 -13.47
C PRO A 59 -5.74 -18.12 -13.14
N ASP A 60 -6.22 -17.81 -11.94
CA ASP A 60 -6.55 -16.46 -11.49
C ASP A 60 -5.38 -15.78 -10.76
N VAL A 61 -4.19 -16.44 -10.66
CA VAL A 61 -3.01 -15.89 -9.99
C VAL A 61 -1.91 -15.59 -11.00
N HIS A 62 -1.43 -14.35 -10.98
CA HIS A 62 -0.39 -13.85 -11.89
C HIS A 62 0.81 -13.33 -11.10
N MET A 63 1.92 -14.04 -11.17
CA MET A 63 3.19 -13.61 -10.57
C MET A 63 3.89 -12.60 -11.46
N ILE A 64 4.38 -11.50 -10.87
CA ILE A 64 4.98 -10.39 -11.59
C ILE A 64 6.32 -10.04 -10.96
N PRO A 65 7.44 -10.33 -11.64
CA PRO A 65 8.75 -9.91 -11.16
C PRO A 65 8.92 -8.38 -11.29
N PHE A 66 9.57 -7.76 -10.31
CA PHE A 66 9.98 -6.37 -10.38
C PHE A 66 11.43 -6.19 -9.92
N ARG A 67 12.08 -5.15 -10.47
CA ARG A 67 13.45 -4.81 -10.10
C ARG A 67 13.48 -3.93 -8.85
N ILE A 68 14.39 -4.30 -7.95
CA ILE A 68 14.73 -3.54 -6.76
C ILE A 68 16.25 -3.66 -6.54
N SER A 69 16.94 -2.55 -6.26
CA SER A 69 18.35 -2.58 -5.96
C SER A 69 18.60 -3.12 -4.54
N SER A 70 19.82 -3.63 -4.27
CA SER A 70 20.20 -4.07 -2.92
C SER A 70 20.07 -2.95 -1.90
N GLU A 71 20.45 -1.73 -2.26
CA GLU A 71 20.33 -0.57 -1.38
C GLU A 71 18.88 -0.20 -1.06
N GLU A 72 17.98 -0.31 -2.04
CA GLU A 72 16.53 -0.14 -1.79
C GLU A 72 16.02 -1.27 -0.89
N MET A 73 16.45 -2.50 -1.10
CA MET A 73 16.05 -3.65 -0.30
C MET A 73 16.51 -3.52 1.17
N ASP A 74 17.65 -2.91 1.42
CA ASP A 74 18.18 -2.63 2.77
C ASP A 74 17.39 -1.53 3.51
N PHE A 75 16.59 -0.75 2.82
CA PHE A 75 15.74 0.24 3.47
C PHE A 75 14.41 -0.40 3.90
N PRO A 76 14.03 -0.28 5.18
CA PRO A 76 12.85 -0.96 5.71
C PRO A 76 11.58 -0.70 4.89
N LEU A 77 10.88 -1.77 4.53
CA LEU A 77 9.59 -1.74 3.85
C LEU A 77 9.56 -1.01 2.49
N SER A 78 10.71 -0.70 1.90
CA SER A 78 10.82 -0.14 0.55
C SER A 78 10.11 -1.00 -0.49
N VAL A 79 10.26 -2.31 -0.35
CA VAL A 79 9.66 -3.32 -1.22
C VAL A 79 8.13 -3.19 -1.33
N VAL A 80 7.46 -2.61 -0.31
CA VAL A 80 6.01 -2.41 -0.30
C VAL A 80 5.59 -1.38 -1.35
N ALA A 81 6.23 -0.20 -1.35
CA ALA A 81 5.92 0.86 -2.32
C ALA A 81 6.27 0.44 -3.75
N ILE A 82 7.41 -0.25 -3.93
CA ILE A 82 7.90 -0.69 -5.24
C ILE A 82 7.00 -1.81 -5.79
N GLY A 83 6.64 -2.78 -4.94
CA GLY A 83 5.74 -3.87 -5.30
C GLY A 83 4.32 -3.39 -5.64
N ALA A 84 3.78 -2.42 -4.89
CA ALA A 84 2.49 -1.82 -5.18
C ALA A 84 2.49 -1.12 -6.55
N ALA A 85 3.55 -0.38 -6.89
CA ALA A 85 3.70 0.24 -8.21
C ALA A 85 3.82 -0.78 -9.34
N ALA A 86 4.51 -1.91 -9.11
CA ALA A 86 4.59 -2.99 -10.08
C ALA A 86 3.21 -3.62 -10.32
N ALA A 87 2.43 -3.86 -9.27
CA ALA A 87 1.06 -4.34 -9.37
C ALA A 87 0.18 -3.37 -10.17
N GLU A 88 0.20 -2.08 -9.84
CA GLU A 88 -0.59 -1.06 -10.53
C GLU A 88 -0.31 -1.02 -12.03
N LYS A 89 0.97 -1.01 -12.42
CA LYS A 89 1.39 -1.05 -13.84
C LYS A 89 0.90 -2.30 -14.58
N ALA A 90 0.91 -3.45 -13.90
CA ALA A 90 0.51 -4.71 -14.51
C ALA A 90 -1.00 -4.80 -14.77
N VAL A 91 -1.82 -4.08 -13.99
CA VAL A 91 -3.28 -4.13 -14.08
C VAL A 91 -3.89 -2.88 -14.72
N ALA A 92 -3.10 -1.87 -15.05
CA ALA A 92 -3.56 -0.67 -15.74
C ALA A 92 -4.30 -1.05 -17.04
N GLY A 93 -5.50 -0.52 -17.21
CA GLY A 93 -6.39 -0.85 -18.33
C GLY A 93 -7.05 -2.23 -18.28
N LYS A 94 -6.79 -3.04 -17.26
CA LYS A 94 -7.35 -4.40 -17.09
C LYS A 94 -8.39 -4.48 -15.96
N ALA A 95 -8.34 -3.56 -15.00
CA ALA A 95 -9.25 -3.50 -13.87
C ALA A 95 -9.82 -2.12 -13.64
N GLU A 96 -11.04 -2.07 -13.10
CA GLU A 96 -11.63 -0.83 -12.57
C GLU A 96 -11.01 -0.47 -11.22
N ASN A 97 -10.81 -1.48 -10.38
CA ASN A 97 -10.27 -1.30 -9.03
C ASN A 97 -9.09 -2.24 -8.79
N LEU A 98 -8.01 -1.72 -8.26
CA LEU A 98 -6.87 -2.47 -7.71
C LEU A 98 -6.97 -2.45 -6.19
N VAL A 99 -7.01 -3.63 -5.58
CA VAL A 99 -7.03 -3.81 -4.13
C VAL A 99 -5.69 -4.35 -3.68
N TRP A 100 -4.94 -3.53 -2.99
CA TRP A 100 -3.64 -3.90 -2.41
C TRP A 100 -3.81 -4.39 -0.97
N LEU A 101 -3.43 -5.65 -0.73
CA LEU A 101 -3.45 -6.29 0.58
C LEU A 101 -2.07 -6.87 0.88
N LEU A 102 -1.52 -6.64 2.07
CA LEU A 102 -0.32 -7.36 2.49
C LEU A 102 -0.62 -8.85 2.72
N GLU A 103 0.42 -9.67 2.59
CA GLU A 103 0.33 -11.13 2.62
C GLU A 103 -0.22 -11.73 3.93
N ASP A 104 -0.22 -10.96 5.02
CA ASP A 104 -0.75 -11.35 6.33
C ASP A 104 -2.25 -11.00 6.53
N THR A 105 -2.94 -10.71 5.43
CA THR A 105 -4.37 -10.41 5.41
C THR A 105 -5.20 -11.66 5.19
N LEU A 106 -6.34 -11.78 5.90
CA LEU A 106 -7.38 -12.78 5.65
C LEU A 106 -8.72 -12.11 5.40
N VAL A 107 -9.46 -12.62 4.43
CA VAL A 107 -10.85 -12.23 4.17
C VAL A 107 -11.77 -13.09 5.01
N LEU A 108 -12.61 -12.48 5.85
CA LEU A 108 -13.52 -13.18 6.76
C LEU A 108 -15.00 -13.00 6.41
N LYS A 109 -15.29 -12.14 5.43
CA LYS A 109 -16.63 -11.89 4.88
C LYS A 109 -16.51 -11.25 3.51
N SER A 110 -17.60 -11.20 2.74
CA SER A 110 -17.58 -10.61 1.40
C SER A 110 -16.96 -9.21 1.39
N PRO A 111 -15.89 -9.01 0.60
CA PRO A 111 -15.14 -7.76 0.54
C PRO A 111 -15.75 -6.77 -0.49
N SER A 112 -17.08 -6.72 -0.59
CA SER A 112 -17.81 -5.88 -1.55
C SER A 112 -17.47 -4.38 -1.46
N ALA A 113 -17.02 -3.92 -0.28
CA ALA A 113 -16.55 -2.54 -0.09
C ALA A 113 -15.33 -2.17 -0.95
N PHE A 114 -14.62 -3.14 -1.52
CA PHE A 114 -13.52 -2.89 -2.44
C PHE A 114 -13.97 -2.59 -3.88
N VAL A 115 -15.25 -2.78 -4.18
CA VAL A 115 -15.85 -2.27 -5.41
C VAL A 115 -16.16 -0.79 -5.20
N LEU A 116 -15.24 0.06 -5.62
CA LEU A 116 -15.37 1.50 -5.38
C LEU A 116 -16.51 2.10 -6.21
N PRO A 117 -17.40 2.92 -5.62
CA PRO A 117 -18.33 3.73 -6.38
C PRO A 117 -17.63 4.61 -7.42
N ALA A 118 -18.29 4.98 -8.50
CA ALA A 118 -17.72 5.78 -9.58
C ALA A 118 -17.09 7.11 -9.09
N SER A 119 -17.69 7.71 -8.06
CA SER A 119 -17.21 8.95 -7.43
C SER A 119 -15.99 8.76 -6.54
N THR A 120 -15.68 7.51 -6.13
CA THR A 120 -14.57 7.21 -5.20
C THR A 120 -13.32 6.84 -5.98
N GLN A 121 -12.23 7.55 -5.74
CA GLN A 121 -10.95 7.32 -6.41
C GLN A 121 -9.98 6.47 -5.59
N TYR A 122 -10.15 6.50 -4.26
CA TYR A 122 -9.28 5.83 -3.31
C TYR A 122 -10.02 5.47 -2.03
N ALA A 123 -9.81 4.27 -1.53
CA ALA A 123 -10.28 3.83 -0.23
C ALA A 123 -9.13 3.26 0.59
N TYR A 124 -9.16 3.50 1.87
CA TYR A 124 -8.06 3.21 2.78
C TYR A 124 -8.54 2.73 4.14
N ARG A 125 -7.63 2.12 4.85
CA ARG A 125 -7.75 1.88 6.29
C ARG A 125 -6.95 2.94 7.04
N PRO A 126 -7.52 3.69 7.99
CA PRO A 126 -6.77 4.59 8.85
C PRO A 126 -5.70 3.85 9.67
N VAL A 127 -4.56 4.48 9.88
CA VAL A 127 -3.63 4.04 10.92
C VAL A 127 -4.22 4.42 12.29
N HIS A 128 -4.12 3.52 13.25
CA HIS A 128 -4.75 3.68 14.56
C HIS A 128 -3.77 4.05 15.69
N HIS A 129 -2.54 4.45 15.34
CA HIS A 129 -1.51 4.77 16.34
C HIS A 129 -0.77 6.07 16.00
N THR A 130 -0.24 6.71 17.04
CA THR A 130 0.53 7.96 16.95
C THR A 130 2.04 7.73 17.11
N LYS A 131 2.57 6.52 16.81
CA LYS A 131 4.02 6.24 16.93
C LYS A 131 4.88 7.21 16.11
N ILE A 132 4.44 7.51 14.90
CA ILE A 132 4.97 8.60 14.06
C ILE A 132 3.85 9.49 13.53
N GLY A 133 2.59 9.09 13.66
CA GLY A 133 1.43 9.92 13.35
C GLY A 133 1.24 11.01 14.40
N SER A 134 0.55 12.08 14.06
CA SER A 134 0.30 13.21 14.95
C SER A 134 -1.18 13.42 15.21
N LEU A 135 -1.51 13.86 16.44
CA LEU A 135 -2.86 14.26 16.79
C LEU A 135 -3.25 15.51 15.98
N TRP A 136 -4.53 15.56 15.60
CA TRP A 136 -5.05 16.71 14.83
C TRP A 136 -4.87 18.04 15.55
N LYS A 137 -5.06 18.06 16.87
CA LYS A 137 -4.94 19.26 17.72
C LYS A 137 -3.52 19.80 17.86
N ASP A 138 -2.49 18.95 17.63
CA ASP A 138 -1.09 19.34 17.78
C ASP A 138 -0.52 19.82 16.42
N PRO A 139 0.48 20.71 16.35
CA PRO A 139 1.14 21.04 15.09
C PRO A 139 1.87 19.82 14.52
N PRO A 140 2.05 19.71 13.18
CA PRO A 140 2.91 18.68 12.61
C PRO A 140 4.35 18.89 13.09
N ASP A 141 5.02 17.79 13.40
CA ASP A 141 6.45 17.83 13.70
C ASP A 141 7.31 18.13 12.44
N GLY A 142 8.61 18.25 12.62
CA GLY A 142 9.52 18.53 11.51
C GLY A 142 9.52 17.47 10.43
N PHE A 143 9.31 16.20 10.79
CA PHE A 143 9.22 15.08 9.83
C PHE A 143 7.97 15.21 8.95
N TRP A 144 6.80 15.41 9.54
CA TRP A 144 5.56 15.57 8.79
C TRP A 144 5.54 16.87 7.97
N THR A 145 6.12 17.95 8.51
CA THR A 145 6.31 19.20 7.76
C THR A 145 7.15 18.96 6.50
N ALA A 146 8.24 18.19 6.61
CA ALA A 146 9.05 17.81 5.46
C ALA A 146 8.28 16.93 4.46
N ILE A 147 7.53 15.92 4.93
CA ILE A 147 6.67 15.07 4.07
C ILE A 147 5.70 15.96 3.27
N TYR A 148 4.94 16.83 3.93
CA TYR A 148 3.94 17.67 3.25
C TYR A 148 4.57 18.59 2.21
N ARG A 149 5.72 19.22 2.55
CA ARG A 149 6.46 20.07 1.63
C ARG A 149 6.93 19.32 0.40
N HIS A 150 7.60 18.17 0.57
CA HIS A 150 8.15 17.39 -0.54
C HIS A 150 7.08 16.73 -1.40
N CYS A 151 5.97 16.33 -0.81
CA CYS A 151 4.82 15.78 -1.54
C CYS A 151 3.91 16.87 -2.13
N LYS A 152 4.17 18.16 -1.84
CA LYS A 152 3.34 19.30 -2.28
C LYS A 152 1.90 19.18 -1.82
N VAL A 153 1.71 18.87 -0.54
CA VAL A 153 0.39 18.79 0.08
C VAL A 153 -0.12 20.20 0.37
N GLU A 154 -1.26 20.53 -0.19
CA GLU A 154 -1.92 21.80 0.11
C GLU A 154 -2.55 21.77 1.52
N PRO A 155 -2.50 22.87 2.30
CA PRO A 155 -3.03 22.88 3.65
C PRO A 155 -4.52 22.52 3.77
N ASP A 156 -5.34 22.87 2.78
CA ASP A 156 -6.77 22.57 2.71
C ASP A 156 -7.06 21.12 2.36
N HIS A 157 -6.06 20.34 1.96
CA HIS A 157 -6.18 18.89 1.80
C HIS A 157 -6.00 18.12 3.11
N LEU A 158 -5.58 18.79 4.18
CA LEU A 158 -5.49 18.18 5.51
C LEU A 158 -6.86 18.19 6.18
N PHE A 159 -7.28 17.06 6.72
CA PHE A 159 -8.55 16.88 7.41
C PHE A 159 -8.38 16.10 8.71
N PRO A 160 -9.27 16.28 9.69
CA PRO A 160 -9.30 15.43 10.88
C PRO A 160 -9.77 14.03 10.50
N MET A 161 -9.00 13.00 10.91
CA MET A 161 -9.32 11.59 10.66
C MET A 161 -9.50 10.86 11.98
N ASP A 162 -10.70 10.34 12.22
CA ASP A 162 -10.99 9.56 13.41
C ASP A 162 -10.46 8.14 13.27
N THR A 163 -9.90 7.63 14.36
CA THR A 163 -9.44 6.25 14.42
C THR A 163 -10.45 5.38 15.16
N CYS A 164 -10.60 4.13 14.71
CA CYS A 164 -11.48 3.17 15.37
C CYS A 164 -10.91 2.62 16.70
N VAL A 165 -9.69 3.03 17.07
CA VAL A 165 -9.02 2.60 18.30
C VAL A 165 -8.59 3.84 19.08
N ARG A 166 -9.05 3.97 20.33
CA ARG A 166 -8.68 5.03 21.27
C ARG A 166 -9.34 6.41 21.11
N ASP A 167 -10.38 6.53 20.32
CA ASP A 167 -11.12 7.81 20.12
C ASP A 167 -10.22 9.03 19.85
N ASN A 168 -9.14 8.81 19.12
CA ASN A 168 -8.20 9.87 18.76
C ASN A 168 -8.46 10.37 17.34
N THR A 169 -8.61 11.67 17.20
CA THR A 169 -8.57 12.34 15.90
C THR A 169 -7.11 12.63 15.54
N ILE A 170 -6.65 12.11 14.42
CA ILE A 170 -5.28 12.26 13.93
C ILE A 170 -5.26 13.03 12.60
N ARG A 171 -4.09 13.50 12.19
CA ARG A 171 -3.86 13.91 10.81
C ARG A 171 -3.94 12.71 9.88
N PRO A 172 -4.33 12.92 8.60
CA PRO A 172 -4.49 11.82 7.67
C PRO A 172 -3.23 10.96 7.59
N TYR A 173 -3.37 9.70 7.94
CA TYR A 173 -2.29 8.72 7.94
C TYR A 173 -2.85 7.36 7.58
N PHE A 174 -2.52 6.87 6.38
CA PHE A 174 -3.15 5.73 5.74
C PHE A 174 -2.31 4.47 5.91
N ASN A 175 -2.96 3.35 6.17
CA ASN A 175 -2.30 2.06 6.31
C ASN A 175 -1.82 1.57 4.93
N ALA A 176 -0.52 1.35 4.79
CA ALA A 176 0.09 0.90 3.53
C ALA A 176 -0.25 -0.55 3.15
N GLY A 177 -0.89 -1.30 4.05
CA GLY A 177 -1.17 -2.73 3.85
C GLY A 177 -2.60 -3.07 3.43
N CYS A 178 -3.51 -2.08 3.37
CA CYS A 178 -4.90 -2.32 2.96
C CYS A 178 -5.45 -1.07 2.27
N GLN A 179 -5.54 -1.11 0.95
CA GLN A 179 -5.93 0.03 0.12
C GLN A 179 -6.67 -0.44 -1.12
N ALA A 180 -7.58 0.38 -1.63
CA ALA A 180 -8.17 0.21 -2.95
C ALA A 180 -8.07 1.51 -3.74
N THR A 181 -7.69 1.42 -5.01
CA THR A 181 -7.54 2.57 -5.91
C THR A 181 -7.96 2.20 -7.33
N ARG A 182 -8.16 3.21 -8.15
CA ARG A 182 -8.30 3.02 -9.59
C ARG A 182 -6.90 2.99 -10.22
N PRO A 183 -6.47 1.88 -10.85
CA PRO A 183 -5.09 1.74 -11.33
C PRO A 183 -4.70 2.79 -12.38
N GLN A 184 -5.66 3.37 -13.11
CA GLN A 184 -5.41 4.44 -14.07
C GLN A 184 -5.00 5.77 -13.43
N ASN A 185 -5.19 5.95 -12.12
CA ASN A 185 -4.76 7.17 -11.42
C ASN A 185 -3.24 7.22 -11.19
N GLY A 186 -2.53 6.10 -11.32
CA GLY A 186 -1.08 6.05 -11.13
C GLY A 186 -0.63 6.36 -9.69
N LEU A 187 -1.50 6.14 -8.68
CA LEU A 187 -1.25 6.50 -7.28
C LEU A 187 -0.04 5.77 -6.71
N PHE A 188 0.04 4.46 -6.93
CA PHE A 188 1.13 3.64 -6.41
C PHE A 188 2.44 3.88 -7.17
N SER A 189 2.36 4.17 -8.46
CA SER A 189 3.51 4.58 -9.25
C SER A 189 4.12 5.88 -8.72
N ARG A 190 3.28 6.89 -8.45
CA ARG A 190 3.70 8.15 -7.84
C ARG A 190 4.24 7.95 -6.42
N TRP A 191 3.63 7.06 -5.63
CA TRP A 191 4.14 6.69 -4.31
C TRP A 191 5.55 6.12 -4.38
N CYS A 192 5.80 5.18 -5.28
CA CYS A 192 7.12 4.59 -5.50
C CYS A 192 8.15 5.64 -5.94
N GLU A 193 7.82 6.51 -6.89
CA GLU A 193 8.70 7.56 -7.38
C GLU A 193 9.12 8.54 -6.28
N LEU A 194 8.15 9.05 -5.51
CA LEU A 194 8.43 9.96 -4.40
C LEU A 194 9.18 9.24 -3.28
N PHE A 195 8.80 8.01 -2.93
CA PHE A 195 9.56 7.24 -1.95
C PHE A 195 11.04 7.10 -2.35
N ARG A 196 11.32 6.74 -3.61
CA ARG A 196 12.68 6.61 -4.14
C ARG A 196 13.47 7.91 -4.07
N SER A 197 12.83 9.05 -4.27
CA SER A 197 13.49 10.36 -4.17
C SER A 197 13.73 10.79 -2.73
N LEU A 198 12.87 10.38 -1.78
CA LEU A 198 12.86 10.94 -0.43
C LEU A 198 13.62 10.10 0.61
N TYR A 199 13.67 8.75 0.47
CA TYR A 199 14.29 7.92 1.51
C TYR A 199 15.80 8.18 1.70
N ARG A 200 16.45 8.83 0.73
CA ARG A 200 17.86 9.27 0.79
C ARG A 200 18.01 10.79 0.91
N HIS A 201 16.90 11.53 0.86
CA HIS A 201 16.98 12.97 0.84
C HIS A 201 17.57 13.51 2.15
N PRO A 202 18.50 14.48 2.09
CA PRO A 202 19.18 15.02 3.27
C PRO A 202 18.24 15.49 4.38
N ASP A 203 17.09 16.06 4.01
CA ASP A 203 16.09 16.57 4.95
C ASP A 203 15.53 15.50 5.89
N PHE A 204 15.57 14.22 5.49
CA PHE A 204 15.03 13.11 6.30
C PHE A 204 16.09 12.40 7.15
N LYS A 205 17.38 12.56 6.82
CA LYS A 205 18.48 11.92 7.57
C LYS A 205 18.44 12.16 9.08
N PRO A 206 18.20 13.41 9.58
CA PRO A 206 18.16 13.66 11.01
C PRO A 206 17.07 12.89 11.74
N PHE A 207 15.92 12.64 11.08
CA PHE A 207 14.80 11.92 11.67
C PHE A 207 15.05 10.42 11.79
N PHE A 208 15.94 9.84 10.97
CA PHE A 208 16.25 8.42 10.99
C PHE A 208 17.08 7.97 12.21
N ALA A 209 17.52 8.90 13.04
CA ALA A 209 18.02 8.60 14.39
C ALA A 209 16.93 7.89 15.24
N ASN A 210 15.65 8.19 15.01
CA ASN A 210 14.55 7.40 15.52
C ASN A 210 14.18 6.30 14.49
N PRO A 211 14.38 5.01 14.81
CA PRO A 211 14.11 3.91 13.87
C PRO A 211 12.67 3.87 13.35
N LEU A 212 11.70 4.38 14.11
CA LEU A 212 10.29 4.39 13.70
C LEU A 212 10.05 5.27 12.47
N TYR A 213 10.69 6.43 12.38
CA TYR A 213 10.57 7.27 11.17
C TYR A 213 11.17 6.57 9.95
N ARG A 214 12.28 5.84 10.12
CA ARG A 214 12.87 5.07 9.03
C ARG A 214 11.96 3.93 8.58
N VAL A 215 11.42 3.14 9.51
CA VAL A 215 10.53 2.01 9.22
C VAL A 215 9.25 2.47 8.53
N PHE A 216 8.63 3.55 9.02
CA PHE A 216 7.35 4.03 8.51
C PHE A 216 7.47 5.12 7.43
N MET A 217 8.67 5.41 6.93
CA MET A 217 8.89 6.39 5.86
C MET A 217 8.01 6.11 4.64
N HIS A 218 7.94 4.85 4.19
CA HIS A 218 7.13 4.46 3.03
C HIS A 218 5.65 4.86 3.21
N GLN A 219 5.10 4.64 4.41
CA GLN A 219 3.70 4.92 4.72
C GLN A 219 3.44 6.43 4.91
N ALA A 220 4.43 7.18 5.43
CA ALA A 220 4.33 8.64 5.51
C ALA A 220 4.35 9.28 4.12
N VAL A 221 5.21 8.79 3.22
CA VAL A 221 5.22 9.23 1.81
C VAL A 221 3.90 8.90 1.12
N LEU A 222 3.33 7.69 1.38
CA LEU A 222 2.00 7.36 0.88
C LEU A 222 0.96 8.40 1.32
N ALA A 223 0.96 8.80 2.60
CA ALA A 223 0.02 9.81 3.08
C ALA A 223 0.19 11.14 2.33
N GLY A 224 1.43 11.59 2.14
CA GLY A 224 1.71 12.79 1.35
C GLY A 224 1.24 12.68 -0.10
N VAL A 225 1.43 11.51 -0.73
CA VAL A 225 0.98 11.27 -2.12
C VAL A 225 -0.54 11.28 -2.23
N VAL A 226 -1.25 10.61 -1.33
CA VAL A 226 -2.72 10.60 -1.32
C VAL A 226 -3.27 12.00 -1.16
N LEU A 227 -2.77 12.74 -0.16
CA LEU A 227 -3.21 14.12 0.12
C LEU A 227 -2.91 15.11 -1.01
N SER A 228 -1.83 14.90 -1.77
CA SER A 228 -1.52 15.74 -2.93
C SER A 228 -2.21 15.30 -4.22
N SER A 229 -2.82 14.11 -4.25
CA SER A 229 -3.49 13.56 -5.44
C SER A 229 -5.00 13.74 -5.41
N PHE A 230 -5.59 13.78 -4.21
CA PHE A 230 -7.04 13.80 -4.04
C PHE A 230 -7.44 14.88 -3.03
N SER A 231 -8.47 15.64 -3.36
CA SER A 231 -9.13 16.50 -2.38
C SER A 231 -9.95 15.66 -1.41
N PRO A 232 -10.06 16.05 -0.14
CA PRO A 232 -10.99 15.43 0.79
C PRO A 232 -12.42 15.55 0.25
N ALA A 233 -13.24 14.47 0.45
CA ALA A 233 -14.63 14.44 0.03
C ALA A 233 -15.52 15.21 1.00
#